data_ef4c2da0ab57c4c0f8bd1ec168b24df6
#
_entry.id   ef4c2da0ab57c4c0f8bd1ec168b24df6
#
_cell.length_a   1.000
_cell.length_b   1.000
_cell.length_c   1.000
_cell.angle_alpha   90.00
_cell.angle_beta   90.00
_cell.angle_gamma   90.00
#
_symmetry.space_group_name_H-M   'P 1'
#
loop_
_entity.id
_entity.type
_entity.pdbx_description
1 polymer ?
#
loop_
_entity_poly.entity_id
_entity_poly.type
_entity_poly.pdbx_seq_one_letter_code
_entity_poly.pdbx_strand_id
1 'polypeptide(L)' 'MIKIIKNNEINKNTRYKFYTTGCNCCNGTNNINILEIKADGSNSGTIIPICDKCLQELKKKIEELEVENVER' A
#
# COMPACT_ATOMS: atom_id res chain seq x y z
N MET A 1 8.28 -8.38 -5.74
CA MET A 1 6.99 -7.99 -6.34
C MET A 1 6.29 -6.98 -5.46
N ILE A 2 5.75 -5.94 -6.06
CA ILE A 2 4.95 -4.94 -5.36
C ILE A 2 3.55 -4.96 -5.96
N LYS A 3 2.53 -5.01 -5.09
CA LYS A 3 1.15 -5.10 -5.52
C LYS A 3 0.30 -4.14 -4.70
N ILE A 4 -0.61 -3.42 -5.35
CA ILE A 4 -1.56 -2.54 -4.66
C ILE A 4 -2.96 -2.99 -5.01
N ILE A 5 -3.77 -3.23 -3.99
CA ILE A 5 -5.17 -3.61 -4.15
C ILE A 5 -6.03 -2.47 -3.61
N LYS A 6 -6.83 -1.87 -4.48
CA LYS A 6 -7.69 -0.76 -4.10
C LYS A 6 -8.83 -1.23 -3.19
N ASN A 7 -9.28 -0.33 -2.33
CA ASN A 7 -10.31 -0.63 -1.34
C ASN A 7 -11.59 -1.20 -1.95
N ASN A 8 -11.96 -0.79 -3.15
CA ASN A 8 -13.17 -1.29 -3.81
C ASN A 8 -13.01 -2.70 -4.38
N GLU A 9 -11.79 -3.23 -4.41
CA GLU A 9 -11.52 -4.57 -4.92
C GLU A 9 -11.26 -5.60 -3.82
N ILE A 10 -11.12 -5.16 -2.59
CA ILE A 10 -10.76 -6.04 -1.47
C ILE A 10 -11.81 -7.10 -1.18
N ASN A 11 -13.08 -6.81 -1.44
CA ASN A 11 -14.16 -7.77 -1.21
C ASN A 11 -14.02 -9.06 -2.01
N LYS A 12 -13.27 -9.03 -3.10
CA LYS A 12 -13.03 -10.20 -3.94
C LYS A 12 -11.88 -11.06 -3.41
N ASN A 13 -11.10 -10.53 -2.48
CA ASN A 13 -9.96 -11.21 -1.88
C ASN A 13 -10.17 -11.30 -0.38
N THR A 14 -10.82 -12.35 0.07
CA THR A 14 -11.18 -12.52 1.49
C THR A 14 -9.96 -12.48 2.40
N ARG A 15 -8.82 -12.90 1.90
CA ARG A 15 -7.55 -12.89 2.63
C ARG A 15 -7.18 -11.50 3.13
N TYR A 16 -7.34 -10.48 2.29
CA TYR A 16 -6.93 -9.11 2.61
C TYR A 16 -7.92 -8.36 3.48
N LYS A 17 -9.12 -8.89 3.58
CA LYS A 17 -10.18 -8.31 4.39
C LYS A 17 -9.78 -8.11 5.84
N PHE A 18 -8.96 -9.00 6.36
CA PHE A 18 -8.51 -8.96 7.75
C PHE A 18 -7.49 -7.88 8.01
N TYR A 19 -6.94 -7.28 6.99
CA TYR A 19 -5.91 -6.24 7.12
C TYR A 19 -6.47 -4.84 6.98
N THR A 20 -7.79 -4.68 6.76
CA THR A 20 -8.39 -3.38 6.49
C THR A 20 -9.03 -2.75 7.72
N THR A 21 -8.52 -3.06 8.89
CA THR A 21 -9.04 -2.51 10.15
C THR A 21 -8.56 -1.09 10.43
N GLY A 22 -7.47 -0.67 9.81
CA GLY A 22 -6.97 0.68 9.99
C GLY A 22 -5.75 0.93 9.12
N CYS A 23 -5.53 2.21 8.84
CA CYS A 23 -4.35 2.64 8.08
C CYS A 23 -3.09 2.55 8.94
N ASN A 24 -2.05 1.95 8.41
CA ASN A 24 -0.78 1.79 9.11
C ASN A 24 -0.02 3.11 9.26
N CYS A 25 -0.44 4.14 8.54
CA CYS A 25 0.21 5.44 8.55
C CYS A 25 -0.49 6.43 9.49
N CYS A 26 -1.81 6.58 9.37
CA CYS A 26 -2.55 7.60 10.12
C CYS A 26 -3.63 7.06 11.07
N ASN A 27 -3.76 5.73 11.16
CA ASN A 27 -4.80 5.06 11.95
C ASN A 27 -6.23 5.33 11.50
N GLY A 28 -6.43 5.94 10.33
CA GLY A 28 -7.76 6.11 9.77
C GLY A 28 -8.38 4.77 9.41
N THR A 29 -9.72 4.72 9.36
CA THR A 29 -10.44 3.47 9.09
C THR A 29 -11.20 3.48 7.78
N ASN A 30 -11.12 4.55 7.01
CA ASN A 30 -11.85 4.71 5.76
C ASN A 30 -10.96 4.47 4.56
N ASN A 31 -11.53 3.82 3.54
CA ASN A 31 -10.87 3.66 2.24
C ASN A 31 -9.48 3.02 2.35
N ILE A 32 -9.42 1.90 3.07
CA ILE A 32 -8.16 1.21 3.29
C ILE A 32 -7.80 0.35 2.08
N ASN A 33 -6.66 0.60 1.51
CA ASN A 33 -6.08 -0.18 0.42
C ASN A 33 -5.02 -1.12 0.98
N ILE A 34 -4.60 -2.08 0.19
CA ILE A 34 -3.55 -3.03 0.58
C ILE A 34 -2.32 -2.79 -0.29
N LEU A 35 -1.20 -2.57 0.37
CA LEU A 35 0.12 -2.57 -0.28
C LEU A 35 0.83 -3.85 0.12
N GLU A 36 1.17 -4.67 -0.84
CA GLU A 36 1.87 -5.93 -0.59
C GLU A 36 3.25 -5.89 -1.22
N ILE A 37 4.26 -6.21 -0.44
CA ILE A 37 5.64 -6.29 -0.91
C ILE A 37 6.16 -7.69 -0.62
N LYS A 38 6.60 -8.38 -1.65
CA LYS A 38 7.02 -9.77 -1.55
C LYS A 38 8.27 -10.00 -2.41
N ALA A 39 9.24 -10.71 -1.87
CA ALA A 39 10.42 -11.10 -2.64
C ALA A 39 10.02 -12.07 -3.75
N ASP A 40 10.66 -11.95 -4.89
CA ASP A 40 10.38 -12.85 -6.01
C ASP A 40 10.73 -14.27 -5.61
N GLY A 41 9.81 -15.19 -5.89
CA GLY A 41 9.98 -16.59 -5.54
C GLY A 41 9.68 -16.95 -4.08
N SER A 42 9.33 -15.98 -3.26
CA SER A 42 8.97 -16.19 -1.86
C SER A 42 7.48 -16.44 -1.72
N ASN A 43 7.10 -17.22 -0.72
CA ASN A 43 5.71 -17.48 -0.39
C ASN A 43 5.17 -16.50 0.66
N SER A 44 6.02 -15.69 1.25
CA SER A 44 5.60 -14.74 2.28
C SER A 44 6.06 -13.34 1.93
N GLY A 45 5.34 -12.35 2.44
CA GLY A 45 5.65 -10.96 2.19
C GLY A 45 5.07 -10.07 3.28
N THR A 46 5.20 -8.77 3.09
CA THR A 46 4.68 -7.77 4.01
C THR A 46 3.40 -7.17 3.45
N ILE A 47 2.36 -7.13 4.27
CA ILE A 47 1.08 -6.55 3.91
C ILE A 47 0.88 -5.28 4.73
N ILE A 48 0.69 -4.15 4.07
CA ILE A 48 0.56 -2.85 4.72
C ILE A 48 -0.78 -2.25 4.34
N PRO A 49 -1.70 -2.11 5.29
CA PRO A 49 -2.94 -1.38 5.03
C PRO A 49 -2.68 0.13 5.01
N ILE A 50 -3.19 0.81 4.01
CA ILE A 50 -2.95 2.23 3.82
C ILE A 50 -4.18 2.89 3.20
N CYS A 51 -4.65 3.99 3.78
CA CYS A 51 -5.82 4.69 3.26
C CYS A 51 -5.49 5.49 2.00
N ASP A 52 -6.52 5.97 1.30
CA ASP A 52 -6.33 6.74 0.07
C ASP A 52 -5.46 7.97 0.27
N LYS A 53 -5.65 8.67 1.36
CA LYS A 53 -4.89 9.87 1.67
C LYS A 53 -3.40 9.56 1.83
N CYS A 54 -3.09 8.52 2.59
CA CYS A 54 -1.71 8.13 2.82
C CYS A 54 -1.08 7.49 1.58
N LEU A 55 -1.90 6.86 0.76
CA LEU A 55 -1.42 6.33 -0.53
C LEU A 55 -0.99 7.47 -1.45
N GLN A 56 -1.72 8.58 -1.45
CA GLN A 56 -1.32 9.77 -2.21
C GLN A 56 -0.03 10.38 -1.65
N GLU A 57 0.12 10.36 -0.35
CA GLU A 57 1.36 10.81 0.28
C GLU A 57 2.54 9.95 -0.14
N LEU A 58 2.36 8.64 -0.19
CA LEU A 58 3.40 7.73 -0.65
C LEU A 58 3.80 8.03 -2.09
N LYS A 59 2.82 8.25 -2.95
CA LYS A 59 3.07 8.61 -4.34
C LYS A 59 3.92 9.89 -4.44
N LYS A 60 3.58 10.89 -3.64
CA LYS A 60 4.28 12.15 -3.62
C LYS A 60 5.74 11.97 -3.16
N LYS A 61 5.94 11.14 -2.15
CA LYS A 61 7.29 10.86 -1.65
C LYS A 61 8.15 10.15 -2.68
N ILE A 62 7.56 9.25 -3.45
CA ILE A 62 8.26 8.57 -4.53
C ILE A 62 8.66 9.55 -5.62
N GLU A 63 7.76 10.46 -5.97
CA GLU A 63 8.05 11.49 -6.98
C GLU A 63 9.19 12.40 -6.52
N GLU A 64 9.26 12.74 -5.25
CA GLU A 64 10.34 13.52 -4.69
C GLU A 64 11.69 12.82 -4.82
N LEU A 65 11.70 11.50 -4.59
CA LEU A 65 12.90 10.70 -4.75
C LEU A 65 13.39 10.67 -6.19
N GLU A 66 12.48 10.57 -7.13
CA GLU A 66 12.82 10.57 -8.56
C GLU A 66 13.46 11.89 -8.97
N VAL A 67 12.97 13.01 -8.48
CA VAL A 67 13.55 14.31 -8.74
C VAL A 67 14.95 14.40 -8.20
N GLU A 68 15.18 13.92 -6.98
CA GLU A 68 16.51 13.90 -6.38
C GLU A 68 17.47 13.05 -7.18
N ASN A 69 17.04 11.91 -7.66
CA ASN A 69 17.87 11.00 -8.46
C ASN A 69 18.27 11.63 -9.79
N VAL A 70 17.38 12.39 -10.38
CA VAL A 70 17.66 13.07 -11.65
C VAL A 70 18.71 14.15 -11.49
N GLU A 71 18.74 14.81 -10.36
CA GLU A 71 19.70 15.88 -10.07
C GLU A 71 21.11 15.37 -9.81
N ARG A 72 21.26 14.11 -9.55
CA ARG A 72 22.56 13.51 -9.31
C ARG A 72 23.21 13.01 -10.58
#